data_7924907d7ea24324418fe2aea5833804
#
_entry.id   7924907d7ea24324418fe2aea5833804
#
_cell.length_a   1.000
_cell.length_b   1.000
_cell.length_c   1.000
_cell.angle_alpha   90.00
_cell.angle_beta   90.00
_cell.angle_gamma   90.00
#
_symmetry.space_group_name_H-M   'P 1'
#
loop_
_entity.id
_entity.type
_entity.pdbx_description
1 polymer ?
#
loop_
_entity_poly.entity_id
_entity_poly.type
_entity_poly.pdbx_seq_one_letter_code
_entity_poly.pdbx_strand_id
1 'polypeptide(L)'
;MKTPLAVLALLVGATSAFALNKGNAGPKDVTLKFDLPAPAPLSPEEALKSFRLPPGFRIELVAAEPMIETPVAISFDDQGRMFVVEMRGYMRDVDGTTEKEPIGRVSLLTDTDGDGRMDRASSFADNLVMPRGVMPVKGGALVAEPPNLFFCRDLDGDGKAESRTIVASDYGTFGGQPEHMANTPTWAMDNRIYSAGYGVSFRAQGDTWQRGPG
;
A
#
# COMPACT_ATOMS: atom_id res chain seq x y z
N MET A 1 4.93 20.78 48.94
CA MET A 1 6.11 20.11 48.37
C MET A 1 5.79 18.63 48.23
N LYS A 2 5.54 18.15 47.04
CA LYS A 2 5.34 16.72 46.71
C LYS A 2 6.31 16.40 45.58
N THR A 3 7.27 15.58 45.86
CA THR A 3 8.32 15.06 44.96
C THR A 3 7.72 14.13 43.91
N PRO A 4 8.10 14.21 42.63
CA PRO A 4 7.67 13.23 41.63
C PRO A 4 8.52 11.97 41.74
N LEU A 5 7.85 10.84 41.76
CA LEU A 5 8.41 9.49 41.70
C LEU A 5 8.91 9.22 40.28
N ALA A 6 10.20 9.06 40.09
CA ALA A 6 10.79 8.62 38.85
C ALA A 6 10.62 7.11 38.71
N VAL A 7 9.90 6.68 37.68
CA VAL A 7 9.81 5.27 37.29
C VAL A 7 11.00 4.96 36.36
N LEU A 8 11.95 4.20 36.90
CA LEU A 8 13.07 3.65 36.14
C LEU A 8 12.61 2.40 35.39
N ALA A 9 12.46 2.50 34.09
CA ALA A 9 12.18 1.35 33.22
C ALA A 9 13.50 0.62 32.94
N LEU A 10 13.65 -0.59 33.52
CA LEU A 10 14.79 -1.48 33.25
C LEU A 10 14.58 -2.17 31.90
N LEU A 11 15.28 -1.72 30.85
CA LEU A 11 15.38 -2.44 29.57
C LEU A 11 16.37 -3.58 29.74
N VAL A 12 15.87 -4.81 29.89
CA VAL A 12 16.68 -6.02 29.76
C VAL A 12 16.89 -6.30 28.28
N GLY A 13 18.01 -5.87 27.72
CA GLY A 13 18.46 -6.21 26.40
C GLY A 13 18.93 -7.66 26.36
N ALA A 14 18.12 -8.56 25.80
CA ALA A 14 18.60 -9.89 25.41
C ALA A 14 19.32 -9.78 24.06
N THR A 15 20.65 -9.61 24.09
CA THR A 15 21.50 -9.77 22.92
C THR A 15 21.68 -11.27 22.65
N SER A 16 20.84 -11.83 21.77
CA SER A 16 21.08 -13.18 21.23
C SER A 16 22.16 -13.10 20.19
N ALA A 17 23.39 -13.45 20.56
CA ALA A 17 24.46 -13.69 19.62
C ALA A 17 24.12 -14.96 18.82
N PHE A 18 23.73 -14.81 17.57
CA PHE A 18 23.65 -15.91 16.62
C PHE A 18 25.08 -16.32 16.21
N ALA A 19 25.64 -17.33 16.91
CA ALA A 19 26.82 -18.03 16.43
C ALA A 19 26.42 -18.93 15.26
N LEU A 20 26.84 -18.57 14.06
CA LEU A 20 26.76 -19.44 12.88
C LEU A 20 27.68 -20.66 13.09
N ASN A 21 27.12 -21.73 13.61
CA ASN A 21 27.81 -23.01 13.73
C ASN A 21 27.74 -23.74 12.39
N LYS A 22 28.80 -23.68 11.60
CA LYS A 22 29.00 -24.52 10.40
C LYS A 22 29.23 -25.95 10.85
N GLY A 23 28.21 -26.80 10.78
CA GLY A 23 28.44 -28.24 10.81
C GLY A 23 27.62 -29.13 11.71
N ASN A 24 26.44 -28.72 12.14
CA ASN A 24 25.49 -29.68 12.73
C ASN A 24 24.17 -29.65 11.94
N ALA A 25 23.69 -30.85 11.59
CA ALA A 25 22.34 -31.01 11.10
C ALA A 25 21.37 -30.25 12.03
N GLY A 26 20.63 -29.30 11.48
CA GLY A 26 19.66 -28.52 12.24
C GLY A 26 18.71 -29.43 13.00
N PRO A 27 18.05 -28.94 14.07
CA PRO A 27 17.09 -29.72 14.79
C PRO A 27 16.06 -30.27 13.80
N LYS A 28 15.85 -31.60 13.87
CA LYS A 28 14.84 -32.27 13.10
C LYS A 28 13.52 -31.50 13.24
N ASP A 29 12.87 -31.19 12.13
CA ASP A 29 11.61 -30.49 12.02
C ASP A 29 10.72 -30.65 13.26
N VAL A 30 10.75 -29.68 14.13
CA VAL A 30 9.70 -29.52 15.15
C VAL A 30 8.56 -28.84 14.41
N THR A 31 7.73 -29.62 13.76
CA THR A 31 6.46 -29.12 13.24
C THR A 31 5.60 -28.77 14.46
N LEU A 32 5.70 -27.54 14.92
CA LEU A 32 4.76 -27.01 15.90
C LEU A 32 3.39 -26.94 15.20
N LYS A 33 2.61 -27.98 15.33
CA LYS A 33 1.20 -27.94 14.94
C LYS A 33 0.48 -27.08 15.97
N PHE A 34 0.34 -25.80 15.66
CA PHE A 34 -0.60 -24.92 16.35
C PHE A 34 -2.00 -25.30 15.85
N ASP A 35 -2.68 -26.11 16.60
CA ASP A 35 -4.07 -26.49 16.35
C ASP A 35 -5.02 -25.40 16.89
N LEU A 36 -4.68 -24.15 16.64
CA LEU A 36 -5.55 -23.02 16.94
C LEU A 36 -6.41 -22.80 15.71
N PRO A 37 -7.74 -22.97 15.83
CA PRO A 37 -8.62 -22.60 14.72
C PRO A 37 -8.39 -21.13 14.38
N ALA A 38 -8.20 -20.84 13.10
CA ALA A 38 -8.12 -19.44 12.66
C ALA A 38 -9.39 -18.71 13.13
N PRO A 39 -9.27 -17.57 13.80
CA PRO A 39 -10.45 -16.80 14.18
C PRO A 39 -11.26 -16.46 12.93
N ALA A 40 -12.58 -16.61 13.03
CA ALA A 40 -13.45 -16.19 11.93
C ALA A 40 -13.24 -14.69 11.66
N PRO A 41 -13.19 -14.25 10.39
CA PRO A 41 -13.09 -12.84 10.07
C PRO A 41 -14.30 -12.09 10.64
N LEU A 42 -14.06 -10.94 11.23
CA LEU A 42 -15.11 -10.06 11.73
C LEU A 42 -15.82 -9.37 10.56
N SER A 43 -17.11 -9.12 10.69
CA SER A 43 -17.78 -8.16 9.80
C SER A 43 -17.20 -6.76 9.96
N PRO A 44 -17.35 -5.85 8.97
CA PRO A 44 -16.88 -4.48 9.09
C PRO A 44 -17.39 -3.76 10.33
N GLU A 45 -18.66 -3.99 10.70
CA GLU A 45 -19.30 -3.40 11.87
C GLU A 45 -18.78 -4.00 13.19
N GLU A 46 -18.45 -5.28 13.22
CA GLU A 46 -17.83 -5.92 14.37
C GLU A 46 -16.38 -5.50 14.53
N ALA A 47 -15.64 -5.40 13.42
CA ALA A 47 -14.28 -4.87 13.40
C ALA A 47 -14.23 -3.44 13.94
N LEU A 48 -15.15 -2.57 13.48
CA LEU A 48 -15.26 -1.19 13.96
C LEU A 48 -15.43 -1.11 15.49
N LYS A 49 -16.23 -1.98 16.07
CA LYS A 49 -16.47 -2.05 17.53
C LYS A 49 -15.29 -2.59 18.33
N SER A 50 -14.38 -3.30 17.69
CA SER A 50 -13.22 -3.90 18.36
C SER A 50 -12.11 -2.89 18.69
N PHE A 51 -12.09 -1.70 18.05
CA PHE A 51 -11.09 -0.68 18.28
C PHE A 51 -11.27 0.00 19.64
N ARG A 52 -10.17 0.25 20.32
CA ARG A 52 -10.11 1.06 21.54
C ARG A 52 -9.42 2.36 21.23
N LEU A 53 -10.16 3.46 21.31
CA LEU A 53 -9.66 4.78 20.95
C LEU A 53 -9.33 5.62 22.18
N PRO A 54 -8.32 6.48 22.12
CA PRO A 54 -8.11 7.52 23.12
C PRO A 54 -9.30 8.48 23.18
N PRO A 55 -9.53 9.17 24.32
CA PRO A 55 -10.57 10.18 24.43
C PRO A 55 -10.41 11.28 23.37
N GLY A 56 -11.52 11.71 22.78
CA GLY A 56 -11.55 12.76 21.76
C GLY A 56 -11.36 12.27 20.31
N PHE A 57 -11.13 10.95 20.10
CA PHE A 57 -11.05 10.36 18.77
C PHE A 57 -12.31 9.54 18.48
N ARG A 58 -12.68 9.49 17.22
CA ARG A 58 -13.69 8.57 16.67
C ARG A 58 -13.10 7.82 15.48
N ILE A 59 -13.61 6.63 15.20
CA ILE A 59 -13.31 5.85 14.02
C ILE A 59 -14.55 5.73 13.16
N GLU A 60 -14.39 5.82 11.85
CA GLU A 60 -15.47 5.73 10.87
C GLU A 60 -15.13 4.69 9.83
N LEU A 61 -16.13 3.95 9.38
CA LEU A 61 -15.98 2.97 8.31
C LEU A 61 -16.17 3.70 6.97
N VAL A 62 -15.11 3.83 6.19
CA VAL A 62 -15.13 4.53 4.90
C VAL A 62 -15.41 3.57 3.74
N ALA A 63 -14.77 2.42 3.72
CA ALA A 63 -14.98 1.38 2.71
C ALA A 63 -14.61 0.01 3.29
N ALA A 64 -15.20 -1.05 2.76
CA ALA A 64 -14.92 -2.42 3.16
C ALA A 64 -15.15 -3.37 1.97
N GLU A 65 -14.83 -4.64 2.14
CA GLU A 65 -15.23 -5.70 1.23
C GLU A 65 -16.78 -5.78 1.11
N PRO A 66 -17.31 -6.06 -0.06
CA PRO A 66 -16.62 -6.47 -1.30
C PRO A 66 -16.23 -5.29 -2.21
N MET A 67 -16.37 -4.05 -1.76
CA MET A 67 -16.07 -2.86 -2.56
C MET A 67 -14.57 -2.76 -2.91
N ILE A 68 -13.72 -3.11 -1.95
CA ILE A 68 -12.25 -3.18 -2.07
C ILE A 68 -11.74 -4.52 -1.55
N GLU A 69 -10.57 -4.94 -2.02
CA GLU A 69 -9.92 -6.19 -1.61
C GLU A 69 -8.40 -5.96 -1.43
N THR A 70 -7.84 -6.38 -0.31
CA THR A 70 -6.39 -6.25 -0.02
C THR A 70 -5.80 -4.86 -0.30
N PRO A 71 -6.35 -3.77 0.28
CA PRO A 71 -5.86 -2.42 0.05
C PRO A 71 -4.49 -2.21 0.70
N VAL A 72 -3.54 -1.62 -0.05
CA VAL A 72 -2.17 -1.34 0.44
C VAL A 72 -1.81 0.15 0.42
N ALA A 73 -2.50 0.95 -0.37
CA ALA A 73 -2.32 2.39 -0.41
C ALA A 73 -3.61 3.08 -0.84
N ILE A 74 -3.80 4.31 -0.36
CA ILE A 74 -4.89 5.19 -0.78
C ILE A 74 -4.34 6.57 -1.14
N SER A 75 -5.03 7.26 -2.04
CA SER A 75 -4.79 8.66 -2.35
C SER A 75 -6.10 9.32 -2.77
N PHE A 76 -6.23 10.62 -2.51
CA PHE A 76 -7.42 11.38 -2.91
C PHE A 76 -7.05 12.35 -4.02
N ASP A 77 -7.97 12.56 -4.95
CA ASP A 77 -7.87 13.64 -5.92
C ASP A 77 -8.50 14.94 -5.38
N ASP A 78 -8.49 15.98 -6.22
CA ASP A 78 -9.04 17.30 -5.91
C ASP A 78 -10.60 17.33 -5.86
N GLN A 79 -11.25 16.24 -6.28
CA GLN A 79 -12.70 16.06 -6.20
C GLN A 79 -13.12 15.23 -4.97
N GLY A 80 -12.15 14.80 -4.14
CA GLY A 80 -12.41 13.94 -2.99
C GLY A 80 -12.67 12.47 -3.34
N ARG A 81 -12.44 12.06 -4.59
CA ARG A 81 -12.53 10.66 -4.98
C ARG A 81 -11.31 9.91 -4.44
N MET A 82 -11.50 8.69 -3.95
CA MET A 82 -10.47 7.89 -3.32
C MET A 82 -9.94 6.82 -4.28
N PHE A 83 -8.67 6.92 -4.62
CA PHE A 83 -7.94 5.89 -5.35
C PHE A 83 -7.40 4.87 -4.36
N VAL A 84 -7.71 3.59 -4.56
CA VAL A 84 -7.27 2.49 -3.69
C VAL A 84 -6.43 1.51 -4.50
N VAL A 85 -5.20 1.31 -4.07
CA VAL A 85 -4.32 0.28 -4.64
C VAL A 85 -4.62 -1.06 -3.98
N GLU A 86 -5.01 -2.03 -4.78
CA GLU A 86 -5.35 -3.39 -4.34
C GLU A 86 -4.27 -4.37 -4.82
N MET A 87 -3.44 -4.84 -3.90
CA MET A 87 -2.34 -5.77 -4.17
C MET A 87 -2.83 -7.23 -4.04
N ARG A 88 -3.79 -7.61 -4.88
CA ARG A 88 -4.55 -8.87 -4.76
C ARG A 88 -3.72 -10.14 -4.92
N GLY A 89 -2.53 -10.05 -5.54
CA GLY A 89 -1.64 -11.19 -5.75
C GLY A 89 -0.70 -11.49 -4.58
N TYR A 90 -0.58 -10.58 -3.61
CA TYR A 90 0.43 -10.68 -2.55
C TYR A 90 0.07 -11.71 -1.49
N MET A 91 0.99 -12.65 -1.23
CA MET A 91 0.94 -13.64 -0.15
C MET A 91 -0.41 -14.35 0.02
N ARG A 92 -1.06 -14.73 -1.08
CA ARG A 92 -2.30 -15.54 -1.00
C ARG A 92 -2.04 -16.96 -0.47
N ASP A 93 -0.81 -17.39 -0.59
CA ASP A 93 -0.27 -18.61 0.00
C ASP A 93 1.17 -18.41 0.47
N VAL A 94 1.72 -19.36 1.19
CA VAL A 94 3.08 -19.30 1.76
C VAL A 94 4.18 -19.35 0.70
N ASP A 95 3.87 -19.82 -0.49
CA ASP A 95 4.81 -19.94 -1.61
C ASP A 95 4.78 -18.72 -2.54
N GLY A 96 3.84 -17.77 -2.31
CA GLY A 96 3.70 -16.55 -3.13
C GLY A 96 3.36 -16.86 -4.59
N THR A 97 2.58 -17.90 -4.85
CA THR A 97 2.33 -18.42 -6.22
C THR A 97 1.65 -17.40 -7.13
N THR A 98 0.85 -16.48 -6.56
CA THR A 98 0.09 -15.47 -7.31
C THR A 98 0.77 -14.11 -7.44
N GLU A 99 1.97 -13.92 -6.87
CA GLU A 99 2.63 -12.62 -6.85
C GLU A 99 3.03 -12.08 -8.23
N LYS A 100 3.12 -12.96 -9.22
CA LYS A 100 3.42 -12.59 -10.61
C LYS A 100 2.19 -12.50 -11.50
N GLU A 101 1.01 -12.77 -10.96
CA GLU A 101 -0.24 -12.69 -11.71
C GLU A 101 -0.75 -11.25 -11.80
N PRO A 102 -1.26 -10.81 -12.96
CA PRO A 102 -1.76 -9.47 -13.15
C PRO A 102 -3.20 -9.33 -12.62
N ILE A 103 -3.40 -9.62 -11.33
CA ILE A 103 -4.71 -9.59 -10.66
C ILE A 103 -4.91 -8.38 -9.74
N GLY A 104 -3.86 -7.57 -9.57
CA GLY A 104 -3.94 -6.31 -8.84
C GLY A 104 -4.65 -5.24 -9.65
N ARG A 105 -5.16 -4.22 -8.97
CA ARG A 105 -5.81 -3.07 -9.61
C ARG A 105 -5.68 -1.79 -8.78
N VAL A 106 -6.03 -0.68 -9.39
CA VAL A 106 -6.37 0.56 -8.71
C VAL A 106 -7.87 0.77 -8.87
N SER A 107 -8.59 0.80 -7.76
CA SER A 107 -10.01 1.14 -7.72
C SER A 107 -10.20 2.62 -7.45
N LEU A 108 -11.22 3.22 -8.06
CA LEU A 108 -11.69 4.57 -7.80
C LEU A 108 -13.02 4.51 -7.07
N LEU A 109 -13.04 5.08 -5.86
CA LEU A 109 -14.21 5.11 -5.01
C LEU A 109 -14.74 6.54 -4.89
N THR A 110 -16.05 6.65 -4.80
CA THR A 110 -16.75 7.94 -4.69
C THR A 110 -17.79 7.84 -3.58
N ASP A 111 -17.84 8.85 -2.75
CA ASP A 111 -18.93 9.17 -1.84
C ASP A 111 -19.92 10.05 -2.61
N THR A 112 -21.09 9.51 -2.99
CA THR A 112 -22.03 10.24 -3.86
C THR A 112 -23.08 11.04 -3.10
N ASP A 113 -23.26 10.76 -1.81
CA ASP A 113 -24.25 11.45 -0.96
C ASP A 113 -23.62 12.34 0.12
N GLY A 114 -22.28 12.28 0.27
CA GLY A 114 -21.53 13.18 1.16
C GLY A 114 -21.57 12.77 2.63
N ASP A 115 -21.87 11.50 2.92
CA ASP A 115 -21.96 10.99 4.29
C ASP A 115 -20.61 10.57 4.89
N GLY A 116 -19.53 10.59 4.11
CA GLY A 116 -18.18 10.17 4.49
C GLY A 116 -17.89 8.70 4.25
N ARG A 117 -18.82 7.94 3.66
CA ARG A 117 -18.62 6.55 3.24
C ARG A 117 -18.61 6.47 1.72
N MET A 118 -17.74 5.64 1.21
CA MET A 118 -17.73 5.36 -0.23
C MET A 118 -18.89 4.41 -0.58
N ASP A 119 -19.72 4.82 -1.52
CA ASP A 119 -20.90 4.06 -1.95
C ASP A 119 -20.80 3.56 -3.39
N ARG A 120 -19.85 4.07 -4.17
CA ARG A 120 -19.60 3.65 -5.54
C ARG A 120 -18.12 3.31 -5.73
N ALA A 121 -17.86 2.18 -6.40
CA ALA A 121 -16.51 1.78 -6.81
C ALA A 121 -16.48 1.45 -8.31
N SER A 122 -15.41 1.84 -8.97
CA SER A 122 -15.08 1.46 -10.34
C SER A 122 -13.61 1.05 -10.43
N SER A 123 -13.23 0.28 -11.46
CA SER A 123 -11.83 0.00 -11.72
C SER A 123 -11.24 1.15 -12.51
N PHE A 124 -10.24 1.83 -11.95
CA PHE A 124 -9.47 2.86 -12.63
C PHE A 124 -8.40 2.24 -13.53
N ALA A 125 -7.64 1.27 -13.02
CA ALA A 125 -6.62 0.55 -13.78
C ALA A 125 -6.55 -0.90 -13.33
N ASP A 126 -6.60 -1.82 -14.28
CA ASP A 126 -6.61 -3.27 -14.07
C ASP A 126 -5.31 -3.94 -14.55
N ASN A 127 -5.26 -5.25 -14.31
CA ASN A 127 -4.18 -6.12 -14.79
C ASN A 127 -2.81 -5.64 -14.34
N LEU A 128 -2.70 -5.31 -13.07
CA LEU A 128 -1.47 -4.87 -12.42
C LEU A 128 -0.82 -6.03 -11.67
N VAL A 129 0.52 -6.09 -11.74
CA VAL A 129 1.31 -7.04 -10.97
C VAL A 129 1.88 -6.32 -9.76
N MET A 130 1.38 -6.64 -8.55
CA MET A 130 1.90 -6.09 -7.30
C MET A 130 1.95 -4.56 -7.26
N PRO A 131 0.87 -3.83 -7.59
CA PRO A 131 0.86 -2.37 -7.52
C PRO A 131 1.06 -1.89 -6.08
N ARG A 132 1.81 -0.77 -5.89
CA ARG A 132 2.28 -0.33 -4.57
C ARG A 132 1.94 1.09 -4.21
N GLY A 133 1.48 1.86 -5.14
CA GLY A 133 1.15 3.25 -4.89
C GLY A 133 0.40 3.86 -6.04
N VAL A 134 -0.38 4.85 -5.73
CA VAL A 134 -1.11 5.66 -6.69
C VAL A 134 -1.02 7.12 -6.28
N MET A 135 -0.87 8.00 -7.25
CA MET A 135 -0.91 9.43 -7.04
C MET A 135 -1.75 10.07 -8.14
N PRO A 136 -2.93 10.57 -7.82
CA PRO A 136 -3.74 11.33 -8.75
C PRO A 136 -3.00 12.57 -9.24
N VAL A 137 -3.07 12.79 -10.53
CA VAL A 137 -2.50 13.97 -11.21
C VAL A 137 -3.49 14.44 -12.26
N LYS A 138 -3.28 15.63 -12.80
CA LYS A 138 -4.15 16.16 -13.85
C LYS A 138 -4.26 15.17 -15.04
N GLY A 139 -5.47 14.73 -15.33
CA GLY A 139 -5.80 13.83 -16.43
C GLY A 139 -5.50 12.34 -16.16
N GLY A 140 -5.43 11.92 -14.90
CA GLY A 140 -5.25 10.52 -14.54
C GLY A 140 -4.49 10.29 -13.24
N ALA A 141 -3.64 9.27 -13.19
CA ALA A 141 -2.83 8.97 -12.02
C ALA A 141 -1.49 8.33 -12.38
N LEU A 142 -0.48 8.61 -11.57
CA LEU A 142 0.73 7.79 -11.55
C LEU A 142 0.46 6.52 -10.76
N VAL A 143 0.82 5.38 -11.32
CA VAL A 143 0.67 4.07 -10.68
C VAL A 143 2.03 3.41 -10.57
N ALA A 144 2.43 3.13 -9.34
CA ALA A 144 3.68 2.44 -9.02
C ALA A 144 3.49 0.93 -9.11
N GLU A 145 4.08 0.32 -10.10
CA GLU A 145 4.12 -1.11 -10.36
C GLU A 145 5.55 -1.52 -10.73
N PRO A 146 6.45 -1.70 -9.76
CA PRO A 146 7.84 -2.02 -10.06
C PRO A 146 8.00 -3.23 -11.01
N PRO A 147 8.92 -3.15 -12.01
CA PRO A 147 9.95 -2.11 -12.19
C PRO A 147 9.46 -0.85 -12.91
N ASN A 148 8.16 -0.67 -13.09
CA ASN A 148 7.62 0.46 -13.83
C ASN A 148 6.92 1.46 -12.92
N LEU A 149 6.99 2.72 -13.30
CA LEU A 149 6.05 3.77 -12.91
C LEU A 149 5.25 4.12 -14.14
N PHE A 150 3.94 3.97 -14.08
CA PHE A 150 3.03 4.26 -15.18
C PHE A 150 2.32 5.59 -14.97
N PHE A 151 2.05 6.29 -16.06
CA PHE A 151 1.00 7.29 -16.12
C PHE A 151 -0.22 6.67 -16.79
N CYS A 152 -1.25 6.42 -15.99
CA CYS A 152 -2.56 5.93 -16.42
C CYS A 152 -3.46 7.14 -16.66
N ARG A 153 -3.93 7.34 -17.89
CA ARG A 153 -4.71 8.53 -18.29
C ARG A 153 -6.18 8.19 -18.39
N ASP A 154 -6.98 9.00 -17.75
CA ASP A 154 -8.43 9.09 -17.91
C ASP A 154 -8.68 10.22 -18.92
N LEU A 155 -9.03 9.84 -20.16
CA LEU A 155 -9.09 10.78 -21.27
C LEU A 155 -10.46 11.46 -21.40
N ASP A 156 -11.51 10.80 -20.94
CA ASP A 156 -12.90 11.28 -21.04
C ASP A 156 -13.49 11.67 -19.67
N GLY A 157 -12.77 11.42 -18.57
CA GLY A 157 -13.18 11.80 -17.23
C GLY A 157 -14.18 10.84 -16.59
N ASP A 158 -14.32 9.62 -17.11
CA ASP A 158 -15.27 8.63 -16.59
C ASP A 158 -14.77 7.88 -15.36
N GLY A 159 -13.49 8.09 -14.98
CA GLY A 159 -12.84 7.45 -13.83
C GLY A 159 -12.21 6.12 -14.17
N LYS A 160 -11.92 5.86 -15.45
CA LYS A 160 -11.12 4.74 -15.93
C LYS A 160 -9.95 5.23 -16.75
N ALA A 161 -8.89 4.47 -16.75
CA ALA A 161 -7.72 4.80 -17.56
C ALA A 161 -7.80 4.09 -18.91
N GLU A 162 -7.96 4.86 -20.02
CA GLU A 162 -7.96 4.35 -21.40
C GLU A 162 -6.54 4.07 -21.89
N SER A 163 -5.54 4.70 -21.29
CA SER A 163 -4.15 4.50 -21.71
C SER A 163 -3.19 4.40 -20.53
N ARG A 164 -2.12 3.63 -20.74
CA ARG A 164 -1.04 3.44 -19.79
C ARG A 164 0.28 3.68 -20.50
N THR A 165 1.05 4.67 -20.06
CA THR A 165 2.38 4.98 -20.58
C THR A 165 3.45 4.84 -19.51
N ILE A 166 4.63 4.33 -19.87
CA ILE A 166 5.75 4.18 -18.95
C ILE A 166 6.41 5.54 -18.72
N VAL A 167 6.43 5.99 -17.46
CA VAL A 167 7.19 7.16 -17.01
C VAL A 167 8.63 6.78 -16.67
N ALA A 168 8.80 5.63 -16.05
CA ALA A 168 10.10 5.03 -15.73
C ALA A 168 9.99 3.50 -15.80
N SER A 169 11.01 2.84 -16.35
CA SER A 169 11.14 1.38 -16.41
C SER A 169 12.21 0.84 -15.46
N ASP A 170 12.81 1.72 -14.69
CA ASP A 170 13.82 1.47 -13.67
C ASP A 170 13.29 1.84 -12.26
N TYR A 171 11.98 1.85 -12.09
CA TYR A 171 11.29 2.20 -10.85
C TYR A 171 11.36 1.05 -9.84
N GLY A 172 12.53 0.90 -9.24
CA GLY A 172 12.85 -0.23 -8.39
C GLY A 172 13.26 -1.48 -9.18
N THR A 173 13.73 -2.49 -8.46
CA THR A 173 14.17 -3.75 -9.07
C THR A 173 13.16 -4.85 -8.81
N PHE A 174 12.70 -5.51 -9.87
CA PHE A 174 11.95 -6.74 -9.73
C PHE A 174 12.95 -7.86 -9.40
N GLY A 175 12.93 -8.40 -8.19
CA GLY A 175 13.83 -9.48 -7.80
C GLY A 175 14.40 -9.38 -6.38
N GLY A 176 13.89 -8.45 -5.58
CA GLY A 176 14.15 -8.37 -4.15
C GLY A 176 12.94 -8.82 -3.33
N GLN A 177 12.95 -8.45 -2.07
CA GLN A 177 11.78 -8.62 -1.20
C GLN A 177 10.67 -7.66 -1.66
N PRO A 178 9.48 -8.16 -1.97
CA PRO A 178 8.40 -7.33 -2.48
C PRO A 178 8.09 -6.11 -1.61
N GLU A 179 8.22 -6.24 -0.30
CA GLU A 179 7.91 -5.19 0.67
C GLU A 179 8.84 -3.98 0.59
N HIS A 180 10.05 -4.15 0.02
CA HIS A 180 11.11 -3.14 0.05
C HIS A 180 11.32 -2.43 -1.29
N MET A 181 10.39 -2.57 -2.22
CA MET A 181 10.49 -1.90 -3.53
C MET A 181 10.03 -0.44 -3.47
N ALA A 182 10.33 0.30 -4.52
CA ALA A 182 9.87 1.67 -4.69
C ALA A 182 8.34 1.77 -4.62
N ASN A 183 7.85 2.78 -3.90
CA ASN A 183 6.41 2.98 -3.68
C ASN A 183 6.07 4.44 -3.38
N THR A 184 4.78 4.70 -3.22
CA THR A 184 4.21 5.95 -2.70
C THR A 184 4.75 7.20 -3.39
N PRO A 185 4.47 7.41 -4.70
CA PRO A 185 4.77 8.67 -5.35
C PRO A 185 4.03 9.80 -4.63
N THR A 186 4.74 10.88 -4.31
CA THR A 186 4.25 11.98 -3.49
C THR A 186 4.73 13.33 -4.02
N TRP A 187 3.83 14.32 -4.10
CA TRP A 187 4.18 15.71 -4.38
C TRP A 187 4.99 16.32 -3.24
N ALA A 188 6.11 16.95 -3.60
CA ALA A 188 6.89 17.76 -2.68
C ALA A 188 6.70 19.27 -2.95
N MET A 189 7.20 20.09 -2.02
CA MET A 189 7.02 21.55 -2.06
C MET A 189 7.78 22.24 -3.20
N ASP A 190 8.74 21.58 -3.83
CA ASP A 190 9.49 22.04 -5.00
C ASP A 190 8.77 21.71 -6.33
N ASN A 191 7.53 21.24 -6.26
CA ASN A 191 6.71 20.85 -7.38
C ASN A 191 7.27 19.64 -8.15
N ARG A 192 7.96 18.75 -7.44
CA ARG A 192 8.43 17.47 -7.95
C ARG A 192 7.74 16.32 -7.22
N ILE A 193 7.78 15.17 -7.85
CA ILE A 193 7.22 13.92 -7.31
C ILE A 193 8.38 13.02 -6.91
N TYR A 194 8.41 12.64 -5.66
CA TYR A 194 9.36 11.73 -5.07
C TYR A 194 8.69 10.42 -4.70
N SER A 195 9.48 9.36 -4.59
CA SER A 195 8.97 8.05 -4.17
C SER A 195 9.90 7.43 -3.13
N ALA A 196 9.34 6.74 -2.16
CA ALA A 196 10.14 5.97 -1.22
C ALA A 196 10.92 4.87 -1.95
N GLY A 197 12.19 4.68 -1.59
CA GLY A 197 13.05 3.65 -2.19
C GLY A 197 13.46 3.89 -3.65
N TYR A 198 13.35 5.14 -4.14
CA TYR A 198 13.72 5.48 -5.51
C TYR A 198 14.47 6.83 -5.59
N GLY A 199 15.68 6.81 -6.12
CA GLY A 199 16.59 7.94 -6.16
C GLY A 199 16.38 8.91 -7.35
N VAL A 200 15.18 8.95 -7.92
CA VAL A 200 14.82 9.84 -9.04
C VAL A 200 13.51 10.52 -8.74
N SER A 201 13.44 11.82 -8.97
CA SER A 201 12.21 12.60 -8.89
C SER A 201 11.66 12.92 -10.28
N PHE A 202 10.37 13.26 -10.34
CA PHE A 202 9.70 13.63 -11.59
C PHE A 202 9.04 15.00 -11.47
N ARG A 203 8.97 15.71 -12.58
CA ARG A 203 8.16 16.93 -12.73
C ARG A 203 7.32 16.82 -14.00
N ALA A 204 6.03 17.06 -13.88
CA ALA A 204 5.15 17.10 -15.03
C ALA A 204 5.53 18.28 -15.97
N GLN A 205 5.60 18.02 -17.26
CA GLN A 205 5.77 19.00 -18.34
C GLN A 205 4.76 18.72 -19.45
N GLY A 206 3.57 19.28 -19.32
CA GLY A 206 2.45 18.88 -20.17
C GLY A 206 2.16 17.39 -20.02
N ASP A 207 2.21 16.65 -21.12
CA ASP A 207 1.99 15.19 -21.16
C ASP A 207 3.26 14.36 -20.93
N THR A 208 4.38 14.99 -20.60
CA THR A 208 5.68 14.34 -20.39
C THR A 208 6.20 14.53 -18.96
N TRP A 209 7.21 13.75 -18.61
CA TRP A 209 7.77 13.73 -17.27
C TRP A 209 9.28 14.00 -17.30
N GLN A 210 9.69 15.14 -16.73
CA GLN A 210 11.10 15.46 -16.57
C GLN A 210 11.67 14.75 -15.35
N ARG A 211 12.70 13.93 -15.55
CA ARG A 211 13.47 13.29 -14.47
C ARG A 211 14.43 14.29 -13.83
N GLY A 212 14.72 14.10 -12.55
CA GLY A 212 15.69 14.84 -11.77
C GLY A 212 16.22 14.00 -10.61
N PRO A 213 17.17 14.53 -9.83
CA PRO A 213 17.67 13.82 -8.65
C PRO A 213 16.56 13.60 -7.63
N GLY A 214 16.67 12.49 -6.88
CA GLY A 214 15.81 12.12 -5.75
C GLY A 214 16.30 12.69 -4.45
#